data_ad5a3c73eda6a6925b148da33a106111
#
_entry.id   ad5a3c73eda6a6925b148da33a106111
#
_cell.length_a   1.000
_cell.length_b   1.000
_cell.length_c   1.000
_cell.angle_alpha   90.00
_cell.angle_beta   90.00
_cell.angle_gamma   90.00
#
_symmetry.space_group_name_H-M   'P 1'
#
loop_
_entity.id
_entity.type
_entity.pdbx_description
1 polymer ?
#
loop_
_entity_poly.entity_id
_entity_poly.type
_entity_poly.pdbx_seq_one_letter_code
_entity_poly.pdbx_strand_id
1 'polypeptide(L)'
;MPKNQYGEHAEIIFNALGVCNRLNPAQLYEVELNFFSDNVQRLVKKEPTYKGKLRLILDFIKDINKDQYEQMRNYIKTLSKDALKAFIDETEREGFYLCQPPFWDNIGFDQLSALYDKWQFEPYECTINGKPIEHKLIFGKEYIIKMKHEPAGKFSARSSAYINLKGAPSKSMSYKNNQDLYSSTPIRLGEMEVTNLLMTQTDDVVKLISTYSSSEVNRKSMIEQLLLEDVLDLDEIELADESDNHNRKILDALLKSLGCILEDD
;
A
#
# COMPACT_ATOMS: atom_id res chain seq x y z
N MET A 1 11.07 -15.28 -4.63
CA MET A 1 11.52 -13.97 -4.11
C MET A 1 12.93 -13.69 -4.63
N PRO A 2 13.27 -12.44 -4.97
CA PRO A 2 14.62 -12.10 -5.43
C PRO A 2 15.66 -12.30 -4.32
N LYS A 3 16.85 -12.68 -4.74
CA LYS A 3 18.04 -12.75 -3.91
C LYS A 3 19.04 -11.72 -4.42
N ASN A 4 19.68 -11.00 -3.51
CA ASN A 4 20.78 -10.11 -3.86
C ASN A 4 22.11 -10.90 -4.03
N GLN A 5 23.14 -10.20 -4.46
CA GLN A 5 24.49 -10.76 -4.66
C GLN A 5 25.15 -11.31 -3.38
N TYR A 6 24.62 -10.99 -2.20
CA TYR A 6 25.10 -11.50 -0.91
C TYR A 6 24.32 -12.71 -0.41
N GLY A 7 23.31 -13.17 -1.19
CA GLY A 7 22.47 -14.30 -0.84
C GLY A 7 21.25 -13.98 0.04
N GLU A 8 21.04 -12.70 0.35
CA GLU A 8 19.90 -12.26 1.15
C GLU A 8 18.63 -12.27 0.29
N HIS A 9 17.53 -12.75 0.86
CA HIS A 9 16.22 -12.79 0.21
C HIS A 9 15.39 -11.56 0.54
N ALA A 10 14.69 -11.01 -0.44
CA ALA A 10 13.61 -10.10 -0.15
C ALA A 10 12.44 -10.86 0.50
N GLU A 11 11.91 -10.35 1.59
CA GLU A 11 10.72 -10.89 2.27
C GLU A 11 9.45 -10.22 1.74
N ILE A 12 9.55 -8.93 1.42
CA ILE A 12 8.47 -8.11 0.85
C ILE A 12 8.99 -7.42 -0.40
N ILE A 13 8.17 -7.36 -1.42
CA ILE A 13 8.40 -6.56 -2.63
C ILE A 13 7.26 -5.57 -2.75
N PHE A 14 7.56 -4.31 -2.95
CA PHE A 14 6.56 -3.29 -3.21
C PHE A 14 6.94 -2.39 -4.38
N ASN A 15 5.94 -1.77 -4.97
CA ASN A 15 6.14 -0.80 -6.03
C ASN A 15 6.22 0.61 -5.42
N ALA A 16 7.29 1.33 -5.71
CA ALA A 16 7.49 2.70 -5.24
C ALA A 16 6.32 3.63 -5.62
N LEU A 17 5.73 3.48 -6.80
CA LEU A 17 4.54 4.24 -7.22
C LEU A 17 3.33 3.98 -6.33
N GLY A 18 3.15 2.74 -5.84
CA GLY A 18 2.08 2.39 -4.90
C GLY A 18 2.23 3.09 -3.55
N VAL A 19 3.47 3.30 -3.10
CA VAL A 19 3.78 4.04 -1.86
C VAL A 19 3.46 5.53 -2.03
N CYS A 20 3.85 6.13 -3.16
CA CYS A 20 3.53 7.52 -3.48
C CYS A 20 2.01 7.76 -3.56
N ASN A 21 1.26 6.86 -4.19
CA ASN A 21 -0.20 6.93 -4.28
C ASN A 21 -0.90 6.84 -2.92
N ARG A 22 -0.25 6.21 -1.94
CA ARG A 22 -0.74 6.12 -0.54
C ARG A 22 -0.30 7.29 0.34
N LEU A 23 0.39 8.28 -0.23
CA LEU A 23 0.91 9.47 0.47
C LEU A 23 1.84 9.11 1.64
N ASN A 24 2.61 8.04 1.51
CA ASN A 24 3.60 7.61 2.51
C ASN A 24 5.02 7.55 1.94
N PRO A 25 5.59 8.67 1.46
CA PRO A 25 6.94 8.68 0.90
C PRO A 25 8.04 8.37 1.93
N ALA A 26 7.76 8.55 3.23
CA ALA A 26 8.71 8.24 4.30
C ALA A 26 9.15 6.77 4.29
N GLN A 27 8.30 5.85 3.83
CA GLN A 27 8.63 4.44 3.66
C GLN A 27 9.79 4.24 2.67
N LEU A 28 9.82 5.00 1.58
CA LEU A 28 10.92 4.94 0.60
C LEU A 28 12.24 5.42 1.22
N TYR A 29 12.20 6.54 1.97
CA TYR A 29 13.38 7.05 2.67
C TYR A 29 13.89 6.07 3.72
N GLU A 30 13.00 5.37 4.44
CA GLU A 30 13.39 4.36 5.41
C GLU A 30 14.15 3.20 4.76
N VAL A 31 13.64 2.67 3.65
CA VAL A 31 14.29 1.60 2.89
C VAL A 31 15.66 2.05 2.35
N GLU A 32 15.74 3.25 1.78
CA GLU A 32 16.99 3.82 1.26
C GLU A 32 18.04 4.02 2.37
N LEU A 33 17.66 4.61 3.49
CA LEU A 33 18.58 4.82 4.63
C LEU A 33 19.09 3.49 5.19
N ASN A 34 18.23 2.48 5.26
CA ASN A 34 18.65 1.15 5.70
C ASN A 34 19.53 0.45 4.67
N PHE A 35 19.33 0.70 3.37
CA PHE A 35 20.24 0.24 2.33
C PHE A 35 21.65 0.84 2.53
N PHE A 36 21.76 2.15 2.82
CA PHE A 36 23.04 2.78 3.15
C PHE A 36 23.63 2.20 4.43
N SER A 37 22.83 2.06 5.47
CA SER A 37 23.25 1.50 6.77
C SER A 37 23.86 0.10 6.60
N ASP A 38 23.21 -0.78 5.87
CA ASP A 38 23.70 -2.15 5.62
C ASP A 38 25.00 -2.15 4.82
N ASN A 39 25.15 -1.27 3.82
CA ASN A 39 26.38 -1.17 3.05
C ASN A 39 27.54 -0.60 3.88
N VAL A 40 27.28 0.43 4.70
CA VAL A 40 28.32 0.97 5.62
C VAL A 40 28.70 -0.07 6.67
N GLN A 41 27.73 -0.85 7.20
CA GLN A 41 28.02 -1.96 8.11
C GLN A 41 28.97 -3.00 7.45
N ARG A 42 28.77 -3.31 6.18
CA ARG A 42 29.69 -4.19 5.42
C ARG A 42 31.08 -3.59 5.26
N LEU A 43 31.19 -2.25 5.10
CA LEU A 43 32.49 -1.58 5.09
C LEU A 43 33.17 -1.64 6.48
N VAL A 44 32.41 -1.40 7.55
CA VAL A 44 32.90 -1.52 8.93
C VAL A 44 33.42 -2.92 9.22
N LYS A 45 32.72 -3.98 8.76
CA LYS A 45 33.17 -5.37 8.89
C LYS A 45 34.49 -5.65 8.14
N LYS A 46 34.73 -4.99 7.02
CA LYS A 46 35.96 -5.16 6.22
C LYS A 46 37.15 -4.36 6.78
N GLU A 47 36.89 -3.32 7.56
CA GLU A 47 37.95 -2.45 8.10
C GLU A 47 38.69 -3.15 9.26
N PRO A 48 40.04 -3.31 9.19
CA PRO A 48 40.79 -4.07 10.18
C PRO A 48 41.02 -3.33 11.50
N THR A 49 40.93 -2.00 11.51
CA THR A 49 41.30 -1.17 12.65
C THR A 49 40.08 -0.59 13.38
N TYR A 50 40.03 -0.73 14.70
CA TYR A 50 38.96 -0.11 15.49
C TYR A 50 38.83 1.41 15.29
N LYS A 51 39.94 2.08 15.04
CA LYS A 51 39.94 3.53 14.74
C LYS A 51 39.27 3.83 13.38
N GLY A 52 39.55 2.99 12.39
CA GLY A 52 38.92 3.08 11.06
C GLY A 52 37.44 2.79 11.14
N LYS A 53 37.05 1.72 11.86
CA LYS A 53 35.64 1.36 12.10
C LYS A 53 34.89 2.53 12.74
N LEU A 54 35.41 3.08 13.82
CA LEU A 54 34.81 4.24 14.52
C LEU A 54 34.66 5.45 13.60
N ARG A 55 35.66 5.72 12.76
CA ARG A 55 35.59 6.83 11.81
C ARG A 55 34.45 6.62 10.81
N LEU A 56 34.33 5.44 10.20
CA LEU A 56 33.25 5.14 9.25
C LEU A 56 31.88 5.30 9.91
N ILE A 57 31.71 4.80 11.13
CA ILE A 57 30.47 4.93 11.91
C ILE A 57 30.12 6.41 12.12
N LEU A 58 31.06 7.19 12.60
CA LEU A 58 30.83 8.60 12.90
C LEU A 58 30.61 9.44 11.64
N ASP A 59 31.35 9.19 10.56
CA ASP A 59 31.18 9.88 9.30
C ASP A 59 29.78 9.63 8.70
N PHE A 60 29.29 8.39 8.78
CA PHE A 60 27.96 8.04 8.30
C PHE A 60 26.85 8.72 9.12
N ILE A 61 26.92 8.66 10.45
CA ILE A 61 25.94 9.30 11.33
C ILE A 61 25.94 10.82 11.13
N LYS A 62 27.11 11.42 10.94
CA LYS A 62 27.25 12.86 10.69
C LYS A 62 26.56 13.30 9.39
N ASP A 63 26.61 12.45 8.36
CA ASP A 63 25.99 12.75 7.07
C ASP A 63 24.45 12.72 7.16
N ILE A 64 23.91 11.91 8.07
CA ILE A 64 22.47 11.75 8.24
C ILE A 64 21.91 12.74 9.24
N ASN A 65 22.49 12.80 10.43
CA ASN A 65 22.00 13.65 11.53
C ASN A 65 23.16 14.22 12.35
N LYS A 66 23.33 15.54 12.26
CA LYS A 66 24.40 16.25 12.97
C LYS A 66 24.23 16.25 14.48
N ASP A 67 23.00 16.35 14.97
CA ASP A 67 22.70 16.37 16.40
C ASP A 67 22.98 14.99 17.01
N GLN A 68 22.58 13.93 16.34
CA GLN A 68 22.90 12.56 16.76
C GLN A 68 24.42 12.32 16.75
N TYR A 69 25.13 12.84 15.75
CA TYR A 69 26.59 12.77 15.71
C TYR A 69 27.25 13.47 16.92
N GLU A 70 26.80 14.67 17.27
CA GLU A 70 27.36 15.40 18.43
C GLU A 70 27.06 14.66 19.76
N GLN A 71 25.86 14.17 19.94
CA GLN A 71 25.51 13.37 21.09
C GLN A 71 26.37 12.11 21.19
N MET A 72 26.51 11.37 20.09
CA MET A 72 27.33 10.17 20.04
C MET A 72 28.81 10.46 20.28
N ARG A 73 29.33 11.53 19.68
CA ARG A 73 30.72 11.97 19.91
C ARG A 73 30.97 12.29 21.38
N ASN A 74 30.04 12.96 22.05
CA ASN A 74 30.13 13.26 23.47
C ASN A 74 30.05 12.00 24.31
N TYR A 75 29.15 11.08 23.99
CA TYR A 75 29.03 9.78 24.67
C TYR A 75 30.33 8.97 24.55
N ILE A 76 30.91 8.87 23.35
CA ILE A 76 32.15 8.13 23.11
C ILE A 76 33.32 8.66 23.95
N LYS A 77 33.38 9.97 24.21
CA LYS A 77 34.41 10.56 25.07
C LYS A 77 34.31 10.11 26.54
N THR A 78 33.14 9.69 26.98
CA THR A 78 32.91 9.21 28.37
C THR A 78 33.24 7.73 28.53
N LEU A 79 33.36 6.97 27.42
CA LEU A 79 33.58 5.54 27.42
C LEU A 79 35.05 5.18 27.76
N SER A 80 35.21 4.08 28.47
CA SER A 80 36.51 3.43 28.63
C SER A 80 36.94 2.76 27.31
N LYS A 81 38.22 2.45 27.17
CA LYS A 81 38.75 1.82 25.95
C LYS A 81 38.07 0.48 25.66
N ASP A 82 37.74 -0.29 26.67
CA ASP A 82 37.10 -1.60 26.50
C ASP A 82 35.59 -1.47 26.18
N ALA A 83 34.91 -0.50 26.80
CA ALA A 83 33.53 -0.16 26.47
C ALA A 83 33.40 0.39 25.02
N LEU A 84 34.38 1.16 24.57
CA LEU A 84 34.41 1.64 23.18
C LEU A 84 34.59 0.50 22.18
N LYS A 85 35.44 -0.49 22.47
CA LYS A 85 35.52 -1.71 21.61
C LYS A 85 34.23 -2.46 21.59
N ALA A 86 33.62 -2.70 22.74
CA ALA A 86 32.33 -3.38 22.84
C ALA A 86 31.23 -2.66 22.04
N PHE A 87 31.18 -1.33 22.08
CA PHE A 87 30.28 -0.52 21.29
C PHE A 87 30.50 -0.69 19.77
N ILE A 88 31.78 -0.70 19.34
CA ILE A 88 32.09 -0.90 17.91
C ILE A 88 31.72 -2.32 17.47
N ASP A 89 32.02 -3.33 18.27
CA ASP A 89 31.69 -4.72 17.99
C ASP A 89 30.17 -4.96 17.95
N GLU A 90 29.42 -4.29 18.83
CA GLU A 90 27.95 -4.29 18.81
C GLU A 90 27.39 -3.63 17.54
N THR A 91 27.89 -2.47 17.18
CA THR A 91 27.50 -1.77 15.93
C THR A 91 27.83 -2.62 14.69
N GLU A 92 28.98 -3.30 14.69
CA GLU A 92 29.36 -4.22 13.61
C GLU A 92 28.39 -5.41 13.50
N ARG A 93 27.88 -5.91 14.62
CA ARG A 93 26.95 -7.03 14.66
C ARG A 93 25.53 -6.64 14.33
N GLU A 94 25.01 -5.60 14.98
CA GLU A 94 23.59 -5.24 14.95
C GLU A 94 23.26 -4.15 13.94
N GLY A 95 24.25 -3.33 13.52
CA GLY A 95 24.05 -2.22 12.60
C GLY A 95 23.93 -0.87 13.31
N PHE A 96 23.34 0.10 12.61
CA PHE A 96 23.24 1.50 13.06
C PHE A 96 21.83 1.82 13.53
N TYR A 97 21.71 2.56 14.62
CA TYR A 97 20.47 3.19 15.03
C TYR A 97 20.44 4.63 14.51
N LEU A 98 19.59 4.88 13.52
CA LEU A 98 19.44 6.20 12.90
C LEU A 98 18.25 6.91 13.53
N CYS A 99 18.47 8.10 14.06
CA CYS A 99 17.42 8.91 14.64
C CYS A 99 16.85 9.87 13.59
N GLN A 100 15.59 9.61 13.20
CA GLN A 100 14.80 10.45 12.28
C GLN A 100 13.49 10.79 12.99
N PRO A 101 13.46 11.83 13.84
CA PRO A 101 12.27 12.17 14.59
C PRO A 101 11.17 12.67 13.65
N PRO A 102 9.89 12.26 13.89
CA PRO A 102 8.77 12.69 13.06
C PRO A 102 8.56 14.20 13.17
N PHE A 103 8.18 14.84 12.07
CA PHE A 103 7.86 16.28 11.96
C PHE A 103 9.00 17.28 12.22
N TRP A 104 10.25 16.80 12.28
CA TRP A 104 11.46 17.63 12.40
C TRP A 104 12.24 17.64 11.07
N ASP A 105 13.35 18.34 11.05
CA ASP A 105 14.26 18.34 9.90
C ASP A 105 14.83 16.94 9.66
N ASN A 106 14.11 16.16 8.89
CA ASN A 106 14.51 14.84 8.47
C ASN A 106 15.29 14.91 7.16
N ILE A 107 15.95 13.81 6.82
CA ILE A 107 16.64 13.69 5.56
C ILE A 107 15.65 13.89 4.39
N GLY A 108 15.99 14.84 3.52
CA GLY A 108 15.24 15.11 2.30
C GLY A 108 15.91 14.52 1.07
N PHE A 109 15.30 14.75 -0.09
CA PHE A 109 15.81 14.24 -1.37
C PHE A 109 17.24 14.71 -1.67
N ASP A 110 17.54 15.99 -1.46
CA ASP A 110 18.87 16.55 -1.75
C ASP A 110 19.96 15.93 -0.87
N GLN A 111 19.66 15.68 0.39
CA GLN A 111 20.58 15.03 1.32
C GLN A 111 20.79 13.56 0.96
N LEU A 112 19.72 12.87 0.56
CA LEU A 112 19.81 11.47 0.09
C LEU A 112 20.64 11.38 -1.19
N SER A 113 20.45 12.29 -2.13
CA SER A 113 21.28 12.39 -3.33
C SER A 113 22.75 12.61 -3.01
N ALA A 114 23.03 13.50 -2.05
CA ALA A 114 24.40 13.73 -1.58
C ALA A 114 25.05 12.49 -0.92
N LEU A 115 24.24 11.64 -0.27
CA LEU A 115 24.72 10.35 0.24
C LEU A 115 25.15 9.41 -0.90
N TYR A 116 24.35 9.32 -1.96
CA TYR A 116 24.70 8.54 -3.15
C TYR A 116 26.01 9.04 -3.79
N ASP A 117 26.16 10.35 -3.95
CA ASP A 117 27.37 10.97 -4.52
C ASP A 117 28.62 10.70 -3.65
N LYS A 118 28.46 10.72 -2.33
CA LYS A 118 29.59 10.53 -1.39
C LYS A 118 29.99 9.07 -1.25
N TRP A 119 29.01 8.19 -0.99
CA TRP A 119 29.26 6.79 -0.65
C TRP A 119 29.32 5.88 -1.88
N GLN A 120 28.78 6.31 -3.02
CA GLN A 120 28.79 5.61 -4.32
C GLN A 120 28.29 4.16 -4.24
N PHE A 121 27.32 3.89 -3.38
CA PHE A 121 26.70 2.58 -3.31
C PHE A 121 25.74 2.39 -4.48
N GLU A 122 25.85 1.26 -5.15
CA GLU A 122 24.95 0.88 -6.22
C GLU A 122 23.88 -0.09 -5.73
N PRO A 123 22.65 -0.02 -6.29
CA PRO A 123 21.63 -1.02 -6.07
C PRO A 123 22.14 -2.43 -6.42
N TYR A 124 21.58 -3.44 -5.79
CA TYR A 124 22.07 -4.81 -5.88
C TYR A 124 21.65 -5.50 -7.17
N GLU A 125 22.56 -6.28 -7.73
CA GLU A 125 22.24 -7.27 -8.74
C GLU A 125 21.49 -8.44 -8.09
N CYS A 126 20.36 -8.80 -8.68
CA CYS A 126 19.46 -9.77 -8.08
C CYS A 126 19.14 -10.92 -9.00
N THR A 127 18.79 -12.06 -8.41
CA THR A 127 18.38 -13.26 -9.12
C THR A 127 17.06 -13.78 -8.61
N ILE A 128 16.20 -14.31 -9.50
CA ILE A 128 14.98 -15.05 -9.15
C ILE A 128 15.10 -16.46 -9.72
N ASN A 129 14.99 -17.47 -8.85
CA ASN A 129 15.13 -18.89 -9.25
C ASN A 129 16.43 -19.17 -10.03
N GLY A 130 17.51 -18.50 -9.63
CA GLY A 130 18.83 -18.67 -10.29
C GLY A 130 19.00 -17.92 -11.61
N LYS A 131 17.98 -17.19 -12.08
CA LYS A 131 18.05 -16.33 -13.27
C LYS A 131 18.30 -14.88 -12.87
N PRO A 132 19.24 -14.15 -13.50
CA PRO A 132 19.45 -12.74 -13.22
C PRO A 132 18.24 -11.91 -13.63
N ILE A 133 18.00 -10.85 -12.86
CA ILE A 133 16.98 -9.82 -13.17
C ILE A 133 17.68 -8.69 -13.93
N GLU A 134 17.02 -8.15 -14.93
CA GLU A 134 17.55 -7.08 -15.77
C GLU A 134 17.84 -5.79 -14.96
N HIS A 135 17.01 -5.49 -13.98
CA HIS A 135 17.12 -4.29 -13.17
C HIS A 135 17.79 -4.55 -11.81
N LYS A 136 18.65 -3.64 -11.39
CA LYS A 136 19.19 -3.63 -10.03
C LYS A 136 18.11 -3.22 -9.05
N LEU A 137 18.08 -3.84 -7.87
CA LEU A 137 17.08 -3.58 -6.82
C LEU A 137 17.74 -3.03 -5.56
N ILE A 138 17.01 -2.17 -4.85
CA ILE A 138 17.39 -1.69 -3.53
C ILE A 138 16.78 -2.61 -2.49
N PHE A 139 17.59 -3.06 -1.55
CA PHE A 139 17.20 -3.84 -0.38
C PHE A 139 17.47 -3.01 0.85
N GLY A 140 16.46 -2.78 1.64
CA GLY A 140 16.57 -2.12 2.93
C GLY A 140 15.64 -2.76 3.94
N LYS A 141 15.98 -2.69 5.20
CA LYS A 141 15.12 -3.13 6.30
C LYS A 141 14.01 -2.12 6.51
N GLU A 142 12.81 -2.60 6.75
CA GLU A 142 11.66 -1.80 7.11
C GLU A 142 11.09 -2.31 8.42
N TYR A 143 10.77 -1.39 9.34
CA TYR A 143 10.27 -1.74 10.66
C TYR A 143 8.76 -1.75 10.65
N ILE A 144 8.17 -2.94 10.68
CA ILE A 144 6.74 -3.15 10.62
C ILE A 144 6.23 -3.52 12.02
N ILE A 145 5.23 -2.76 12.48
CA ILE A 145 4.53 -3.05 13.73
C ILE A 145 3.16 -3.61 13.42
N LYS A 146 2.86 -4.79 13.95
CA LYS A 146 1.51 -5.32 13.92
C LYS A 146 0.65 -4.60 14.96
N MET A 147 -0.34 -3.85 14.49
CA MET A 147 -1.31 -3.24 15.39
C MET A 147 -2.20 -4.32 16.05
N LYS A 148 -2.62 -4.06 17.28
CA LYS A 148 -3.58 -4.91 17.99
C LYS A 148 -4.94 -4.80 17.34
N HIS A 149 -5.33 -5.85 16.63
CA HIS A 149 -6.64 -5.97 16.03
C HIS A 149 -7.37 -7.15 16.64
N GLU A 150 -8.41 -6.85 17.37
CA GLU A 150 -9.24 -7.88 18.03
C GLU A 150 -10.35 -8.34 17.09
N PRO A 151 -10.60 -9.65 16.97
CA PRO A 151 -11.70 -10.18 16.13
C PRO A 151 -13.06 -9.62 16.51
N ALA A 152 -13.32 -9.40 17.80
CA ALA A 152 -14.57 -8.83 18.31
C ALA A 152 -14.88 -7.45 17.73
N GLY A 153 -13.86 -6.57 17.58
CA GLY A 153 -14.05 -5.25 17.00
C GLY A 153 -14.14 -5.25 15.46
N LYS A 154 -13.84 -6.37 14.81
CA LYS A 154 -13.87 -6.53 13.35
C LYS A 154 -14.98 -7.45 12.86
N PHE A 155 -15.66 -8.11 13.78
CA PHE A 155 -16.79 -8.95 13.43
C PHE A 155 -17.89 -8.08 12.84
N SER A 156 -18.33 -8.43 11.63
CA SER A 156 -19.43 -7.76 10.96
C SER A 156 -20.32 -8.79 10.30
N ALA A 157 -21.63 -8.70 10.54
CA ALA A 157 -22.62 -9.44 9.79
C ALA A 157 -23.02 -8.64 8.55
N ARG A 158 -23.29 -9.33 7.45
CA ARG A 158 -23.75 -8.75 6.20
C ARG A 158 -25.11 -9.32 5.89
N SER A 159 -26.08 -8.46 5.63
CA SER A 159 -27.42 -8.84 5.19
C SER A 159 -28.05 -7.72 4.38
N SER A 160 -29.30 -7.89 3.95
CA SER A 160 -30.12 -6.81 3.38
C SER A 160 -30.27 -5.73 4.45
N ALA A 161 -29.59 -4.60 4.27
CA ALA A 161 -29.56 -3.54 5.24
C ALA A 161 -30.36 -2.33 4.75
N TYR A 162 -30.33 -1.27 5.54
CA TYR A 162 -31.03 -0.03 5.23
C TYR A 162 -30.62 0.53 3.87
N ILE A 163 -31.62 0.79 3.07
CA ILE A 163 -31.51 1.36 1.73
C ILE A 163 -32.08 2.78 1.81
N ASN A 164 -31.41 3.76 1.18
CA ASN A 164 -31.95 5.11 1.06
C ASN A 164 -33.10 5.14 0.03
N LEU A 165 -33.82 6.26 -0.01
CA LEU A 165 -34.95 6.44 -0.94
C LEU A 165 -34.61 6.20 -2.40
N LYS A 166 -33.32 6.30 -2.77
CA LYS A 166 -32.81 6.00 -4.11
C LYS A 166 -32.47 4.53 -4.33
N GLY A 167 -32.79 3.65 -3.40
CA GLY A 167 -32.46 2.23 -3.50
C GLY A 167 -30.96 1.89 -3.34
N ALA A 168 -30.12 2.84 -2.95
CA ALA A 168 -28.71 2.61 -2.71
C ALA A 168 -28.44 2.30 -1.23
N PRO A 169 -27.43 1.46 -0.92
CA PRO A 169 -27.04 1.20 0.45
C PRO A 169 -26.70 2.47 1.21
N SER A 170 -27.26 2.64 2.41
CA SER A 170 -27.00 3.80 3.25
C SER A 170 -25.58 3.77 3.81
N LYS A 171 -24.84 4.88 3.64
CA LYS A 171 -23.54 5.10 4.25
C LYS A 171 -23.63 5.87 5.57
N SER A 172 -24.81 6.02 6.15
CA SER A 172 -25.01 6.85 7.34
C SER A 172 -24.13 6.39 8.49
N MET A 173 -23.38 7.33 9.06
CA MET A 173 -22.53 7.13 10.24
C MET A 173 -23.32 6.73 11.49
N SER A 174 -24.62 7.04 11.54
CA SER A 174 -25.49 6.70 12.67
C SER A 174 -25.56 5.19 12.95
N TYR A 175 -25.35 4.38 11.91
CA TYR A 175 -25.32 2.92 12.07
C TYR A 175 -23.97 2.36 12.47
N LYS A 176 -22.90 3.11 12.32
CA LYS A 176 -21.56 2.69 12.76
C LYS A 176 -21.38 2.80 14.28
N ASN A 177 -22.15 3.65 14.92
CA ASN A 177 -22.05 3.89 16.36
C ASN A 177 -22.96 2.98 17.20
N ASN A 178 -23.96 2.35 16.61
CA ASN A 178 -24.73 1.31 17.28
C ASN A 178 -23.92 0.03 17.27
N GLN A 179 -23.34 -0.28 18.41
CA GLN A 179 -22.57 -1.51 18.67
C GLN A 179 -23.40 -2.79 18.68
N ASP A 180 -24.60 -2.76 18.13
CA ASP A 180 -25.40 -3.96 18.00
C ASP A 180 -24.72 -4.90 17.02
N LEU A 181 -24.25 -6.03 17.53
CA LEU A 181 -23.62 -7.14 16.81
C LEU A 181 -24.43 -7.58 15.56
N TYR A 182 -25.68 -7.15 15.47
CA TYR A 182 -26.64 -7.52 14.43
C TYR A 182 -26.94 -6.39 13.44
N SER A 183 -26.34 -5.21 13.58
CA SER A 183 -26.52 -4.16 12.58
C SER A 183 -25.79 -4.55 11.29
N SER A 184 -26.56 -5.08 10.37
CA SER A 184 -26.04 -5.50 9.07
C SER A 184 -25.65 -4.26 8.25
N THR A 185 -24.40 -4.25 7.81
CA THR A 185 -23.91 -3.23 6.88
C THR A 185 -24.13 -3.73 5.45
N PRO A 186 -24.74 -2.96 4.55
CA PRO A 186 -24.93 -3.39 3.18
C PRO A 186 -23.59 -3.57 2.48
N ILE A 187 -23.52 -4.57 1.60
CA ILE A 187 -22.35 -4.84 0.78
C ILE A 187 -22.54 -4.11 -0.54
N ARG A 188 -21.50 -3.40 -0.96
CA ARG A 188 -21.38 -2.87 -2.31
C ARG A 188 -20.44 -3.78 -3.10
N LEU A 189 -20.87 -4.24 -4.25
CA LEU A 189 -20.00 -4.87 -5.22
C LEU A 189 -19.08 -3.79 -5.83
N GLY A 190 -17.78 -3.99 -5.70
CA GLY A 190 -16.78 -3.15 -6.35
C GLY A 190 -16.55 -3.56 -7.80
N GLU A 191 -15.73 -2.81 -8.52
CA GLU A 191 -15.38 -3.09 -9.90
C GLU A 191 -14.69 -4.45 -10.07
N MET A 192 -13.83 -4.83 -9.13
CA MET A 192 -13.13 -6.13 -9.18
C MET A 192 -14.09 -7.30 -9.04
N GLU A 193 -15.08 -7.22 -8.14
CA GLU A 193 -16.10 -8.25 -7.93
C GLU A 193 -17.00 -8.36 -9.15
N VAL A 194 -17.39 -7.22 -9.74
CA VAL A 194 -18.17 -7.21 -10.99
C VAL A 194 -17.40 -7.85 -12.13
N THR A 195 -16.12 -7.52 -12.30
CA THR A 195 -15.26 -8.14 -13.31
C THR A 195 -15.19 -9.66 -13.14
N ASN A 196 -15.04 -10.15 -11.90
CA ASN A 196 -15.03 -11.57 -11.62
C ASN A 196 -16.38 -12.25 -11.96
N LEU A 197 -17.50 -11.59 -11.69
CA LEU A 197 -18.81 -12.09 -12.06
C LEU A 197 -19.00 -12.15 -13.58
N LEU A 198 -18.56 -11.14 -14.30
CA LEU A 198 -18.62 -11.12 -15.77
C LEU A 198 -17.74 -12.23 -16.39
N MET A 199 -16.65 -12.62 -15.73
CA MET A 199 -15.80 -13.74 -16.20
C MET A 199 -16.51 -15.10 -16.14
N THR A 200 -17.62 -15.24 -15.41
CA THR A 200 -18.40 -16.48 -15.38
C THR A 200 -19.14 -16.74 -16.70
N GLN A 201 -19.26 -15.72 -17.56
CA GLN A 201 -19.94 -15.76 -18.87
C GLN A 201 -21.40 -16.28 -18.78
N THR A 202 -22.06 -16.00 -17.67
CA THR A 202 -23.46 -16.36 -17.46
C THR A 202 -24.32 -15.18 -17.89
N ASP A 203 -25.15 -15.35 -18.93
CA ASP A 203 -25.95 -14.28 -19.52
C ASP A 203 -26.86 -13.60 -18.50
N ASP A 204 -27.52 -14.38 -17.63
CA ASP A 204 -28.42 -13.86 -16.58
C ASP A 204 -27.67 -12.96 -15.58
N VAL A 205 -26.43 -13.32 -15.21
CA VAL A 205 -25.59 -12.50 -14.32
C VAL A 205 -25.21 -11.20 -15.01
N VAL A 206 -24.86 -11.24 -16.28
CA VAL A 206 -24.54 -10.05 -17.08
C VAL A 206 -25.76 -9.16 -17.20
N LYS A 207 -26.93 -9.70 -17.56
CA LYS A 207 -28.21 -8.97 -17.60
C LYS A 207 -28.52 -8.33 -16.23
N LEU A 208 -28.43 -9.11 -15.15
CA LEU A 208 -28.71 -8.61 -13.79
C LEU A 208 -27.84 -7.39 -13.45
N ILE A 209 -26.54 -7.46 -13.73
CA ILE A 209 -25.61 -6.39 -13.37
C ILE A 209 -25.75 -5.19 -14.28
N SER A 210 -25.83 -5.39 -15.59
CA SER A 210 -25.81 -4.31 -16.58
C SER A 210 -27.14 -3.57 -16.69
N THR A 211 -28.26 -4.27 -16.54
CA THR A 211 -29.59 -3.69 -16.76
C THR A 211 -30.36 -3.46 -15.46
N TYR A 212 -30.62 -4.52 -14.70
CA TYR A 212 -31.50 -4.43 -13.54
C TYR A 212 -30.86 -3.73 -12.33
N SER A 213 -29.62 -4.07 -12.01
CA SER A 213 -28.92 -3.46 -10.88
C SER A 213 -28.51 -2.00 -11.12
N SER A 214 -28.25 -1.64 -12.35
CA SER A 214 -27.77 -0.30 -12.74
C SER A 214 -28.87 0.74 -12.84
N SER A 215 -30.11 0.34 -13.13
CA SER A 215 -31.27 1.21 -13.29
C SER A 215 -32.23 1.09 -12.11
N GLU A 216 -32.64 2.24 -11.57
CA GLU A 216 -33.66 2.28 -10.49
C GLU A 216 -35.03 1.82 -10.98
N VAL A 217 -35.38 2.17 -12.22
CA VAL A 217 -36.67 1.82 -12.83
C VAL A 217 -36.74 0.31 -13.05
N ASN A 218 -35.74 -0.25 -13.68
CA ASN A 218 -35.66 -1.71 -13.94
C ASN A 218 -35.68 -2.52 -12.64
N ARG A 219 -35.01 -2.01 -11.61
CA ARG A 219 -35.02 -2.65 -10.28
C ARG A 219 -36.41 -2.63 -9.64
N LYS A 220 -37.19 -1.56 -9.82
CA LYS A 220 -38.59 -1.52 -9.35
C LYS A 220 -39.45 -2.53 -10.08
N SER A 221 -39.36 -2.59 -11.40
CA SER A 221 -40.11 -3.59 -12.21
C SER A 221 -39.77 -5.03 -11.79
N MET A 222 -38.48 -5.31 -11.55
CA MET A 222 -38.04 -6.61 -11.02
C MET A 222 -38.66 -6.93 -9.66
N ILE A 223 -38.70 -5.95 -8.74
CA ILE A 223 -39.27 -6.12 -7.41
C ILE A 223 -40.80 -6.30 -7.51
N GLU A 224 -41.48 -5.56 -8.39
CA GLU A 224 -42.91 -5.67 -8.62
C GLU A 224 -43.28 -7.04 -9.15
N GLN A 225 -42.55 -7.59 -10.13
CA GLN A 225 -42.77 -8.95 -10.62
C GLN A 225 -42.57 -9.99 -9.51
N LEU A 226 -41.46 -9.87 -8.76
CA LEU A 226 -41.17 -10.81 -7.66
C LEU A 226 -42.26 -10.80 -6.57
N LEU A 227 -42.89 -9.65 -6.31
CA LEU A 227 -43.96 -9.51 -5.32
C LEU A 227 -45.29 -10.00 -5.83
N LEU A 228 -45.54 -9.94 -7.13
CA LEU A 228 -46.83 -10.36 -7.73
C LEU A 228 -46.85 -11.82 -8.11
N GLU A 229 -45.73 -12.37 -8.56
CA GLU A 229 -45.71 -13.70 -9.20
C GLU A 229 -44.89 -14.73 -8.42
N ASP A 230 -44.21 -14.33 -7.33
CA ASP A 230 -43.30 -15.18 -6.53
C ASP A 230 -42.16 -15.85 -7.34
N VAL A 231 -42.06 -15.56 -8.63
CA VAL A 231 -41.02 -16.05 -9.56
C VAL A 231 -40.46 -14.87 -10.31
N LEU A 232 -39.15 -14.88 -10.50
CA LEU A 232 -38.44 -13.88 -11.27
C LEU A 232 -38.03 -14.45 -12.62
N ASP A 233 -38.71 -14.02 -13.68
CA ASP A 233 -38.29 -14.28 -15.04
C ASP A 233 -37.69 -13.01 -15.66
N LEU A 234 -36.38 -13.03 -15.92
CA LEU A 234 -35.67 -11.87 -16.42
C LEU A 234 -35.99 -11.56 -17.89
N ASP A 235 -36.58 -12.52 -18.63
CA ASP A 235 -36.93 -12.32 -20.03
C ASP A 235 -38.34 -11.70 -20.19
N GLU A 236 -39.21 -11.84 -19.18
CA GLU A 236 -40.54 -11.25 -19.16
C GLU A 236 -40.62 -9.84 -18.61
N ILE A 237 -39.52 -9.34 -17.99
CA ILE A 237 -39.50 -7.98 -17.45
C ILE A 237 -39.38 -6.99 -18.59
N GLU A 238 -40.35 -6.09 -18.72
CA GLU A 238 -40.23 -4.94 -19.60
C GLU A 238 -39.13 -3.99 -19.06
N LEU A 239 -38.00 -3.94 -19.77
CA LEU A 239 -36.92 -3.00 -19.45
C LEU A 239 -37.36 -1.60 -19.80
N ALA A 240 -37.10 -0.65 -18.86
CA ALA A 240 -37.21 0.76 -19.19
C ALA A 240 -36.25 1.09 -20.34
N ASP A 241 -36.68 2.03 -21.17
CA ASP A 241 -35.90 2.47 -22.33
C ASP A 241 -34.45 2.76 -21.88
N GLU A 242 -33.47 2.18 -22.58
CA GLU A 242 -32.05 2.32 -22.24
C GLU A 242 -31.60 3.79 -22.17
N SER A 243 -32.31 4.67 -22.87
CA SER A 243 -32.09 6.10 -22.81
C SER A 243 -32.28 6.70 -21.42
N ASP A 244 -33.05 6.04 -20.53
CA ASP A 244 -33.30 6.48 -19.17
C ASP A 244 -32.26 6.00 -18.14
N ASN A 245 -31.31 5.15 -18.54
CA ASN A 245 -30.26 4.69 -17.68
C ASN A 245 -29.30 5.87 -17.35
N HIS A 246 -29.23 6.20 -16.05
CA HIS A 246 -28.38 7.31 -15.59
C HIS A 246 -26.89 7.14 -15.95
N ASN A 247 -26.39 5.93 -15.86
CA ASN A 247 -24.99 5.62 -16.20
C ASN A 247 -24.72 5.80 -17.69
N ARG A 248 -25.69 5.45 -18.55
CA ARG A 248 -25.60 5.67 -19.99
C ARG A 248 -25.61 7.16 -20.33
N LYS A 249 -26.47 7.95 -19.68
CA LYS A 249 -26.49 9.43 -19.82
C LYS A 249 -25.15 10.08 -19.45
N ILE A 250 -24.51 9.60 -18.38
CA ILE A 250 -23.17 10.07 -17.99
C ILE A 250 -22.14 9.68 -19.02
N LEU A 251 -22.14 8.43 -19.49
CA LEU A 251 -21.21 7.96 -20.51
C LEU A 251 -21.37 8.75 -21.81
N ASP A 252 -22.60 8.93 -22.27
CA ASP A 252 -22.92 9.73 -23.46
C ASP A 252 -22.43 11.18 -23.32
N ALA A 253 -22.65 11.80 -22.16
CA ALA A 253 -22.14 13.14 -21.88
C ALA A 253 -20.61 13.21 -21.90
N LEU A 254 -19.92 12.21 -21.35
CA LEU A 254 -18.47 12.12 -21.38
C LEU A 254 -17.94 11.92 -22.81
N LEU A 255 -18.53 11.01 -23.56
CA LEU A 255 -18.13 10.76 -24.96
C LEU A 255 -18.37 12.00 -25.85
N LYS A 256 -19.52 12.67 -25.70
CA LYS A 256 -19.80 13.92 -26.39
C LYS A 256 -18.78 15.02 -26.04
N SER A 257 -18.30 15.07 -24.83
CA SER A 257 -17.25 16.02 -24.42
C SER A 257 -15.91 15.72 -25.12
N LEU A 258 -15.68 14.48 -25.53
CA LEU A 258 -14.52 14.03 -26.30
C LEU A 258 -14.74 14.10 -27.82
N GLY A 259 -15.91 14.55 -28.28
CA GLY A 259 -16.27 14.60 -29.70
C GLY A 259 -16.73 13.27 -30.29
N CYS A 260 -17.06 12.27 -29.44
CA CYS A 260 -17.57 10.97 -29.84
C CYS A 260 -19.09 10.90 -29.63
N ILE A 261 -19.79 10.13 -30.46
CA ILE A 261 -21.23 9.86 -30.35
C ILE A 261 -21.40 8.34 -30.25
N LEU A 262 -22.23 7.88 -29.33
CA LEU A 262 -22.71 6.49 -29.31
C LEU A 262 -23.79 6.36 -30.38
N GLU A 263 -23.59 5.48 -31.34
CA GLU A 263 -24.63 5.04 -32.27
C GLU A 263 -25.22 3.74 -31.73
N ASP A 264 -26.53 3.72 -31.63
CA ASP A 264 -27.28 2.48 -31.30
C ASP A 264 -27.54 1.76 -32.63
N ASP A 265 -27.06 0.51 -32.71
CA ASP A 265 -27.34 -0.39 -33.87
C ASP A 265 -28.77 -0.93 -33.84
#